data_0c7c3f2b8db80f2b0afad19cef64e245
#
_entry.id   0c7c3f2b8db80f2b0afad19cef64e245
#
_cell.length_a   1.000
_cell.length_b   1.000
_cell.length_c   1.000
_cell.angle_alpha   90.00
_cell.angle_beta   90.00
_cell.angle_gamma   90.00
#
_symmetry.space_group_name_H-M   'P 1'
#
loop_
_entity.id
_entity.type
_entity.pdbx_description
1 polymer ?
#
loop_
_entity_poly.entity_id
_entity_poly.type
_entity_poly.pdbx_seq_one_letter_code
_entity_poly.pdbx_strand_id
1 'polypeptide(L)'
;MSTAHLTGRRALVTGGSRGIGAEIVRRLSSDGAAVAFTYSASASNADALVAELTAAGATVVAIQADAAVPAQAADAVEQAVAALGGLDIVVNNAAVGHMAPIDEFPGDEFDRLVAINIGSTYWTTRTAIKHLGEGARIINIGSINADRIPGAGLSVYGMTKGAVASFTRGLARDLGARGITVNNVQPGPIDTDANPDEGDFAESLKQVTTQGRYGHTTDVASFVSFLAGPESGYITGANLNVDGGFTV
;
A
#
# COMPACT_ATOMS: atom_id res chain seq x y z
N MET A 1 -24.05 6.60 8.48
CA MET A 1 -24.06 6.94 7.05
C MET A 1 -22.63 7.26 6.69
N SER A 2 -22.01 6.46 5.83
CA SER A 2 -20.70 6.83 5.28
C SER A 2 -20.93 8.07 4.42
N THR A 3 -20.45 9.21 4.88
CA THR A 3 -20.36 10.38 4.00
C THR A 3 -19.25 10.06 3.02
N ALA A 4 -19.54 10.06 1.74
CA ALA A 4 -18.58 9.81 0.66
C ALA A 4 -17.53 10.95 0.62
N HIS A 5 -16.66 10.98 1.64
CA HIS A 5 -15.70 12.06 1.92
C HIS A 5 -14.57 12.15 0.91
N LEU A 6 -14.48 11.17 0.00
CA LEU A 6 -13.55 11.14 -1.13
C LEU A 6 -14.22 11.41 -2.48
N THR A 7 -15.50 11.89 -2.48
CA THR A 7 -16.20 12.23 -3.72
C THR A 7 -15.39 13.20 -4.57
N GLY A 8 -15.22 12.86 -5.85
CA GLY A 8 -14.45 13.64 -6.80
C GLY A 8 -12.93 13.45 -6.71
N ARG A 9 -12.43 12.62 -5.78
CA ARG A 9 -11.01 12.26 -5.67
C ARG A 9 -10.68 11.09 -6.60
N ARG A 10 -9.47 11.06 -7.11
CA ARG A 10 -8.94 10.05 -8.04
C ARG A 10 -7.73 9.38 -7.40
N ALA A 11 -7.80 8.07 -7.25
CA ALA A 11 -6.79 7.29 -6.54
C ALA A 11 -6.12 6.26 -7.46
N LEU A 12 -4.82 6.07 -7.29
CA LEU A 12 -4.07 4.92 -7.81
C LEU A 12 -3.63 4.05 -6.63
N VAL A 13 -3.93 2.74 -6.69
CA VAL A 13 -3.47 1.74 -5.72
C VAL A 13 -2.60 0.71 -6.42
N THR A 14 -1.32 0.61 -6.08
CA THR A 14 -0.46 -0.43 -6.66
C THR A 14 -0.69 -1.77 -5.98
N GLY A 15 -0.73 -2.88 -6.76
CA GLY A 15 -1.00 -4.22 -6.23
C GLY A 15 -2.39 -4.37 -5.63
N GLY A 16 -3.42 -3.80 -6.29
CA GLY A 16 -4.79 -3.69 -5.77
C GLY A 16 -5.69 -4.90 -6.02
N SER A 17 -5.22 -6.01 -6.60
CA SER A 17 -6.09 -7.13 -6.98
C SER A 17 -6.36 -8.16 -5.87
N ARG A 18 -5.65 -8.12 -4.74
CA ARG A 18 -5.82 -9.05 -3.62
C ARG A 18 -5.39 -8.45 -2.28
N GLY A 19 -5.72 -9.15 -1.19
CA GLY A 19 -5.27 -8.83 0.18
C GLY A 19 -5.58 -7.39 0.60
N ILE A 20 -4.64 -6.75 1.26
CA ILE A 20 -4.75 -5.36 1.74
C ILE A 20 -5.07 -4.40 0.59
N GLY A 21 -4.41 -4.58 -0.57
CA GLY A 21 -4.62 -3.71 -1.73
C GLY A 21 -6.04 -3.73 -2.26
N ALA A 22 -6.65 -4.91 -2.39
CA ALA A 22 -8.04 -5.04 -2.84
C ALA A 22 -9.03 -4.40 -1.86
N GLU A 23 -8.78 -4.55 -0.57
CA GLU A 23 -9.62 -3.93 0.44
C GLU A 23 -9.48 -2.40 0.46
N ILE A 24 -8.26 -1.87 0.22
CA ILE A 24 -8.06 -0.44 0.02
C ILE A 24 -8.85 0.06 -1.20
N VAL A 25 -8.82 -0.68 -2.32
CA VAL A 25 -9.61 -0.32 -3.52
C VAL A 25 -11.10 -0.29 -3.20
N ARG A 26 -11.64 -1.33 -2.53
CA ARG A 26 -13.05 -1.36 -2.09
C ARG A 26 -13.39 -0.17 -1.21
N ARG A 27 -12.55 0.09 -0.22
CA ARG A 27 -12.79 1.15 0.76
C ARG A 27 -12.77 2.54 0.12
N LEU A 28 -11.75 2.89 -0.66
CA LEU A 28 -11.67 4.19 -1.33
C LEU A 28 -12.84 4.39 -2.31
N SER A 29 -13.23 3.34 -3.03
CA SER A 29 -14.39 3.37 -3.93
C SER A 29 -15.69 3.60 -3.17
N SER A 30 -15.91 2.90 -2.05
CA SER A 30 -17.11 3.08 -1.21
C SER A 30 -17.19 4.46 -0.57
N ASP A 31 -16.04 5.10 -0.33
CA ASP A 31 -15.94 6.47 0.17
C ASP A 31 -16.02 7.53 -0.95
N GLY A 32 -16.28 7.11 -2.20
CA GLY A 32 -16.62 7.97 -3.32
C GLY A 32 -15.48 8.33 -4.28
N ALA A 33 -14.28 7.76 -4.09
CA ALA A 33 -13.18 7.99 -5.03
C ALA A 33 -13.36 7.20 -6.33
N ALA A 34 -12.92 7.76 -7.45
CA ALA A 34 -12.61 6.99 -8.65
C ALA A 34 -11.23 6.33 -8.48
N VAL A 35 -11.13 5.01 -8.70
CA VAL A 35 -9.93 4.24 -8.36
C VAL A 35 -9.37 3.51 -9.58
N ALA A 36 -8.10 3.76 -9.90
CA ALA A 36 -7.30 2.85 -10.71
C ALA A 36 -6.45 1.97 -9.80
N PHE A 37 -6.27 0.70 -10.15
CA PHE A 37 -5.38 -0.16 -9.41
C PHE A 37 -4.53 -1.03 -10.33
N THR A 38 -3.30 -1.35 -9.90
CA THR A 38 -2.44 -2.23 -10.68
C THR A 38 -2.50 -3.67 -10.19
N TYR A 39 -2.25 -4.61 -11.10
CA TYR A 39 -2.03 -6.02 -10.84
C TYR A 39 -0.93 -6.57 -11.77
N SER A 40 -0.24 -7.63 -11.38
CA SER A 40 0.78 -8.27 -12.23
C SER A 40 0.21 -9.52 -12.91
N ALA A 41 -0.02 -10.60 -12.17
CA ALA A 41 -0.40 -11.90 -12.71
C ALA A 41 -1.87 -12.30 -12.47
N SER A 42 -2.57 -11.67 -11.51
CA SER A 42 -3.91 -12.09 -11.07
C SER A 42 -5.02 -11.37 -11.86
N ALA A 43 -5.10 -11.60 -13.17
CA ALA A 43 -6.12 -10.98 -14.03
C ALA A 43 -7.54 -11.32 -13.58
N SER A 44 -7.82 -12.60 -13.23
CA SER A 44 -9.14 -13.03 -12.77
C SER A 44 -9.61 -12.30 -11.49
N ASN A 45 -8.70 -12.07 -10.54
CA ASN A 45 -9.03 -11.32 -9.33
C ASN A 45 -9.26 -9.84 -9.64
N ALA A 46 -8.48 -9.27 -10.57
CA ALA A 46 -8.65 -7.90 -11.00
C ALA A 46 -10.00 -7.69 -11.70
N ASP A 47 -10.36 -8.58 -12.62
CA ASP A 47 -11.64 -8.54 -13.35
C ASP A 47 -12.83 -8.71 -12.38
N ALA A 48 -12.73 -9.64 -11.43
CA ALA A 48 -13.77 -9.85 -10.43
C ALA A 48 -13.98 -8.60 -9.55
N LEU A 49 -12.88 -7.95 -9.12
CA LEU A 49 -12.96 -6.73 -8.31
C LEU A 49 -13.56 -5.56 -9.11
N VAL A 50 -13.21 -5.41 -10.38
CA VAL A 50 -13.80 -4.40 -11.27
C VAL A 50 -15.29 -4.65 -11.43
N ALA A 51 -15.70 -5.90 -11.70
CA ALA A 51 -17.11 -6.25 -11.85
C ALA A 51 -17.92 -5.98 -10.56
N GLU A 52 -17.39 -6.38 -9.40
CA GLU A 52 -17.98 -6.13 -8.07
C GLU A 52 -18.26 -4.64 -7.86
N LEU A 53 -17.23 -3.82 -8.03
CA LEU A 53 -17.31 -2.40 -7.70
C LEU A 53 -18.09 -1.59 -8.73
N THR A 54 -18.01 -1.97 -10.01
CA THR A 54 -18.83 -1.36 -11.08
C THR A 54 -20.32 -1.65 -10.87
N ALA A 55 -20.66 -2.87 -10.46
CA ALA A 55 -22.05 -3.22 -10.10
C ALA A 55 -22.58 -2.40 -8.91
N ALA A 56 -21.68 -1.98 -8.01
CA ALA A 56 -21.99 -1.07 -6.90
C ALA A 56 -22.03 0.43 -7.31
N GLY A 57 -21.80 0.75 -8.60
CA GLY A 57 -21.81 2.11 -9.12
C GLY A 57 -20.51 2.89 -8.98
N ALA A 58 -19.41 2.23 -8.60
CA ALA A 58 -18.12 2.88 -8.49
C ALA A 58 -17.40 3.00 -9.85
N THR A 59 -16.55 4.00 -9.99
CA THR A 59 -15.63 4.14 -11.13
C THR A 59 -14.32 3.46 -10.79
N VAL A 60 -14.04 2.31 -11.40
CA VAL A 60 -12.85 1.50 -11.12
C VAL A 60 -12.21 1.00 -12.42
N VAL A 61 -10.87 1.04 -12.47
CA VAL A 61 -10.07 0.59 -13.61
C VAL A 61 -8.92 -0.29 -13.14
N ALA A 62 -8.76 -1.46 -13.74
CA ALA A 62 -7.61 -2.34 -13.51
C ALA A 62 -6.54 -2.11 -14.59
N ILE A 63 -5.27 -2.02 -14.19
CA ILE A 63 -4.12 -1.79 -15.06
C ILE A 63 -3.11 -2.91 -14.82
N GLN A 64 -2.79 -3.66 -15.86
CA GLN A 64 -1.75 -4.67 -15.74
C GLN A 64 -0.36 -4.01 -15.76
N ALA A 65 0.43 -4.23 -14.70
CA ALA A 65 1.79 -3.73 -14.61
C ALA A 65 2.62 -4.61 -13.67
N ASP A 66 3.80 -5.01 -14.10
CA ASP A 66 4.78 -5.64 -13.24
C ASP A 66 5.52 -4.56 -12.43
N ALA A 67 5.30 -4.59 -11.13
CA ALA A 67 5.91 -3.64 -10.20
C ALA A 67 7.46 -3.71 -10.17
N ALA A 68 8.05 -4.84 -10.56
CA ALA A 68 9.50 -4.99 -10.65
C ALA A 68 10.11 -4.22 -11.84
N VAL A 69 9.30 -3.83 -12.83
CA VAL A 69 9.76 -3.17 -14.07
C VAL A 69 9.52 -1.66 -13.99
N PRO A 70 10.57 -0.84 -13.86
CA PRO A 70 10.47 0.61 -13.69
C PRO A 70 9.58 1.32 -14.72
N ALA A 71 9.71 0.92 -16.00
CA ALA A 71 8.91 1.50 -17.07
C ALA A 71 7.41 1.18 -16.93
N GLN A 72 7.05 -0.04 -16.51
CA GLN A 72 5.66 -0.43 -16.29
C GLN A 72 5.05 0.26 -15.07
N ALA A 73 5.83 0.43 -13.98
CA ALA A 73 5.38 1.19 -12.81
C ALA A 73 5.11 2.67 -13.16
N ALA A 74 5.94 3.27 -14.00
CA ALA A 74 5.74 4.64 -14.47
C ALA A 74 4.55 4.75 -15.44
N ASP A 75 4.44 3.85 -16.41
CA ASP A 75 3.38 3.82 -17.40
C ASP A 75 1.99 3.58 -16.77
N ALA A 76 1.92 2.76 -15.72
CA ALA A 76 0.68 2.56 -14.97
C ALA A 76 0.13 3.86 -14.35
N VAL A 77 1.01 4.77 -13.94
CA VAL A 77 0.58 6.10 -13.46
C VAL A 77 -0.03 6.92 -14.58
N GLU A 78 0.62 6.95 -15.75
CA GLU A 78 0.12 7.69 -16.91
C GLU A 78 -1.23 7.13 -17.40
N GLN A 79 -1.37 5.80 -17.41
CA GLN A 79 -2.65 5.14 -17.73
C GLN A 79 -3.73 5.48 -16.70
N ALA A 80 -3.42 5.49 -15.40
CA ALA A 80 -4.37 5.88 -14.35
C ALA A 80 -4.82 7.34 -14.51
N VAL A 81 -3.88 8.26 -14.77
CA VAL A 81 -4.18 9.67 -15.03
C VAL A 81 -5.09 9.83 -16.25
N ALA A 82 -4.79 9.12 -17.34
CA ALA A 82 -5.61 9.17 -18.56
C ALA A 82 -7.03 8.61 -18.32
N ALA A 83 -7.15 7.49 -17.61
CA ALA A 83 -8.42 6.84 -17.35
C ALA A 83 -9.31 7.63 -16.37
N LEU A 84 -8.72 8.27 -15.36
CA LEU A 84 -9.45 8.99 -14.30
C LEU A 84 -9.57 10.50 -14.54
N GLY A 85 -8.87 11.03 -15.55
CA GLY A 85 -8.81 12.47 -15.83
C GLY A 85 -7.95 13.26 -14.84
N GLY A 86 -7.01 12.59 -14.14
CA GLY A 86 -6.07 13.18 -13.18
C GLY A 86 -5.78 12.27 -12.00
N LEU A 87 -5.03 12.77 -10.99
CA LEU A 87 -4.63 12.00 -9.83
C LEU A 87 -4.55 12.86 -8.57
N ASP A 88 -5.11 12.38 -7.47
CA ASP A 88 -5.15 13.08 -6.18
C ASP A 88 -4.56 12.25 -5.04
N ILE A 89 -4.63 10.91 -5.15
CA ILE A 89 -4.24 9.97 -4.11
C ILE A 89 -3.39 8.86 -4.74
N VAL A 90 -2.24 8.59 -4.15
CA VAL A 90 -1.38 7.45 -4.52
C VAL A 90 -1.20 6.55 -3.32
N VAL A 91 -1.54 5.28 -3.46
CA VAL A 91 -1.28 4.24 -2.45
C VAL A 91 -0.25 3.27 -3.03
N ASN A 92 0.98 3.36 -2.54
CA ASN A 92 2.05 2.43 -2.86
C ASN A 92 1.91 1.19 -1.97
N ASN A 93 1.19 0.18 -2.47
CA ASN A 93 0.90 -1.04 -1.72
C ASN A 93 1.61 -2.28 -2.30
N ALA A 94 1.98 -2.29 -3.58
CA ALA A 94 2.65 -3.44 -4.19
C ALA A 94 3.90 -3.85 -3.40
N ALA A 95 3.94 -5.08 -2.92
CA ALA A 95 5.06 -5.63 -2.17
C ALA A 95 5.08 -7.15 -2.24
N VAL A 96 6.26 -7.71 -2.00
CA VAL A 96 6.49 -9.15 -1.84
C VAL A 96 7.32 -9.40 -0.59
N GLY A 97 7.20 -10.61 -0.04
CA GLY A 97 8.00 -11.10 1.08
C GLY A 97 8.78 -12.34 0.69
N HIS A 98 9.92 -12.52 1.32
CA HIS A 98 10.69 -13.76 1.34
C HIS A 98 11.39 -13.87 2.69
N MET A 99 11.41 -15.07 3.27
CA MET A 99 12.05 -15.35 4.57
C MET A 99 13.15 -16.39 4.37
N ALA A 100 14.37 -16.01 4.68
CA ALA A 100 15.52 -16.90 4.75
C ALA A 100 16.63 -16.30 5.64
N PRO A 101 17.47 -17.13 6.30
CA PRO A 101 18.70 -16.67 6.92
C PRO A 101 19.58 -15.92 5.91
N ILE A 102 20.33 -14.93 6.40
CA ILE A 102 21.08 -14.03 5.48
C ILE A 102 22.13 -14.75 4.62
N ASP A 103 22.74 -15.79 5.16
CA ASP A 103 23.73 -16.64 4.47
C ASP A 103 23.10 -17.61 3.46
N GLU A 104 21.81 -17.86 3.54
CA GLU A 104 21.03 -18.71 2.63
C GLU A 104 20.08 -17.87 1.73
N PHE A 105 20.06 -16.55 1.88
CA PHE A 105 19.13 -15.69 1.15
C PHE A 105 19.44 -15.66 -0.33
N PRO A 106 18.52 -16.08 -1.24
CA PRO A 106 18.79 -16.12 -2.68
C PRO A 106 19.00 -14.71 -3.26
N GLY A 107 20.04 -14.56 -4.10
CA GLY A 107 20.38 -13.25 -4.69
C GLY A 107 19.29 -12.71 -5.62
N ASP A 108 18.62 -13.57 -6.38
CA ASP A 108 17.49 -13.22 -7.25
C ASP A 108 16.27 -12.77 -6.47
N GLU A 109 15.99 -13.37 -5.30
CA GLU A 109 14.92 -12.90 -4.41
C GLU A 109 15.30 -11.57 -3.75
N PHE A 110 16.57 -11.34 -3.43
CA PHE A 110 17.03 -10.02 -2.97
C PHE A 110 16.74 -8.94 -4.03
N ASP A 111 17.17 -9.17 -5.27
CA ASP A 111 16.95 -8.23 -6.36
C ASP A 111 15.45 -7.99 -6.61
N ARG A 112 14.65 -9.05 -6.54
CA ARG A 112 13.20 -8.98 -6.67
C ARG A 112 12.54 -8.16 -5.55
N LEU A 113 12.94 -8.37 -4.29
CA LEU A 113 12.44 -7.59 -3.16
C LEU A 113 12.78 -6.11 -3.31
N VAL A 114 14.02 -5.80 -3.68
CA VAL A 114 14.47 -4.42 -3.90
C VAL A 114 13.69 -3.77 -5.04
N ALA A 115 13.56 -4.46 -6.18
CA ALA A 115 12.84 -3.94 -7.34
C ALA A 115 11.37 -3.64 -7.03
N ILE A 116 10.69 -4.55 -6.33
CA ILE A 116 9.26 -4.41 -6.03
C ILE A 116 9.05 -3.49 -4.83
N ASN A 117 9.63 -3.78 -3.66
CA ASN A 117 9.27 -3.07 -2.43
C ASN A 117 9.82 -1.64 -2.38
N ILE A 118 10.98 -1.40 -2.99
CA ILE A 118 11.64 -0.08 -3.02
C ILE A 118 11.45 0.58 -4.38
N GLY A 119 11.85 -0.13 -5.45
CA GLY A 119 11.86 0.39 -6.81
C GLY A 119 10.47 0.82 -7.28
N SER A 120 9.44 -0.03 -7.11
CA SER A 120 8.09 0.35 -7.53
C SER A 120 7.57 1.59 -6.80
N THR A 121 7.79 1.67 -5.48
CA THR A 121 7.40 2.84 -4.67
C THR A 121 8.06 4.11 -5.18
N TYR A 122 9.34 4.04 -5.52
CA TYR A 122 10.08 5.18 -6.09
C TYR A 122 9.55 5.58 -7.48
N TRP A 123 9.45 4.63 -8.41
CA TRP A 123 9.08 4.94 -9.80
C TRP A 123 7.64 5.41 -9.93
N THR A 124 6.71 4.77 -9.21
CA THR A 124 5.31 5.22 -9.13
C THR A 124 5.23 6.64 -8.58
N THR A 125 5.87 6.90 -7.44
CA THR A 125 5.84 8.21 -6.81
C THR A 125 6.48 9.29 -7.70
N ARG A 126 7.68 9.02 -8.24
CA ARG A 126 8.40 9.95 -9.12
C ARG A 126 7.58 10.37 -10.35
N THR A 127 6.79 9.45 -10.89
CA THR A 127 5.91 9.76 -12.02
C THR A 127 4.67 10.50 -11.55
N ALA A 128 4.03 10.03 -10.48
CA ALA A 128 2.78 10.59 -9.96
C ALA A 128 2.90 12.04 -9.52
N ILE A 129 4.03 12.45 -8.91
CA ILE A 129 4.21 13.83 -8.43
C ILE A 129 4.11 14.91 -9.51
N LYS A 130 4.20 14.55 -10.79
CA LYS A 130 3.99 15.47 -11.92
C LYS A 130 2.51 15.83 -12.10
N HIS A 131 1.61 14.96 -11.63
CA HIS A 131 0.16 15.06 -11.76
C HIS A 131 -0.53 15.47 -10.45
N LEU A 132 0.18 15.38 -9.31
CA LEU A 132 -0.35 15.70 -8.00
C LEU A 132 -0.32 17.21 -7.74
N GLY A 133 -1.48 17.76 -7.36
CA GLY A 133 -1.65 19.17 -6.95
C GLY A 133 -1.70 19.34 -5.43
N GLU A 134 -2.03 20.57 -5.00
CA GLU A 134 -2.28 20.89 -3.59
C GLU A 134 -3.40 20.01 -3.02
N GLY A 135 -3.23 19.56 -1.79
CA GLY A 135 -4.18 18.65 -1.12
C GLY A 135 -4.06 17.19 -1.55
N ALA A 136 -3.11 16.82 -2.41
CA ALA A 136 -2.88 15.43 -2.77
C ALA A 136 -2.28 14.62 -1.61
N ARG A 137 -2.41 13.29 -1.69
CA ARG A 137 -2.01 12.33 -0.67
C ARG A 137 -1.14 11.22 -1.26
N ILE A 138 0.00 10.96 -0.66
CA ILE A 138 0.83 9.79 -0.94
C ILE A 138 0.84 8.93 0.32
N ILE A 139 0.39 7.67 0.19
CA ILE A 139 0.30 6.73 1.30
C ILE A 139 1.10 5.49 0.91
N ASN A 140 2.17 5.24 1.63
CA ASN A 140 2.97 4.04 1.46
C ASN A 140 2.46 2.94 2.40
N ILE A 141 2.42 1.70 1.95
CA ILE A 141 2.13 0.54 2.80
C ILE A 141 3.45 -0.13 3.16
N GLY A 142 3.93 0.23 4.33
CA GLY A 142 5.14 -0.32 4.93
C GLY A 142 4.93 -1.67 5.60
N SER A 143 5.52 -1.79 6.77
CA SER A 143 5.33 -2.90 7.72
C SER A 143 5.92 -2.49 9.06
N ILE A 144 5.40 -3.01 10.16
CA ILE A 144 6.05 -2.93 11.48
C ILE A 144 7.47 -3.48 11.45
N ASN A 145 7.82 -4.31 10.47
CA ASN A 145 9.18 -4.85 10.31
C ASN A 145 10.21 -3.78 9.89
N ALA A 146 9.79 -2.55 9.64
CA ALA A 146 10.69 -1.41 9.56
C ALA A 146 11.28 -1.02 10.94
N ASP A 147 10.53 -1.29 12.01
CA ASP A 147 10.86 -0.88 13.37
C ASP A 147 11.18 -2.07 14.29
N ARG A 148 10.49 -3.21 14.12
CA ARG A 148 10.64 -4.41 14.93
C ARG A 148 10.67 -5.66 14.08
N ILE A 149 11.75 -6.43 14.18
CA ILE A 149 11.91 -7.74 13.53
C ILE A 149 11.54 -8.84 14.55
N PRO A 150 10.45 -9.59 14.33
CA PRO A 150 9.97 -10.54 15.33
C PRO A 150 10.78 -11.85 15.37
N GLY A 151 11.54 -12.17 14.33
CA GLY A 151 12.29 -13.42 14.23
C GLY A 151 13.37 -13.43 13.16
N ALA A 152 14.13 -14.50 13.08
CA ALA A 152 15.15 -14.72 12.07
C ALA A 152 14.52 -14.81 10.66
N GLY A 153 15.34 -14.56 9.62
CA GLY A 153 14.95 -14.65 8.22
C GLY A 153 14.25 -13.43 7.63
N LEU A 154 13.98 -12.40 8.42
CA LEU A 154 13.28 -11.19 7.99
C LEU A 154 14.20 -9.98 7.76
N SER A 155 15.52 -10.14 7.84
CA SER A 155 16.48 -9.03 7.74
C SER A 155 16.35 -8.25 6.42
N VAL A 156 16.26 -8.94 5.29
CA VAL A 156 16.15 -8.31 3.95
C VAL A 156 14.78 -7.67 3.76
N TYR A 157 13.71 -8.35 4.15
CA TYR A 157 12.37 -7.76 4.10
C TYR A 157 12.28 -6.50 4.96
N GLY A 158 12.74 -6.58 6.22
CA GLY A 158 12.77 -5.43 7.13
C GLY A 158 13.60 -4.27 6.58
N MET A 159 14.75 -4.54 5.95
CA MET A 159 15.55 -3.54 5.26
C MET A 159 14.74 -2.81 4.19
N THR A 160 13.96 -3.53 3.34
CA THR A 160 13.14 -2.88 2.31
C THR A 160 12.03 -2.01 2.91
N LYS A 161 11.42 -2.44 4.00
CA LYS A 161 10.38 -1.69 4.70
C LYS A 161 10.94 -0.49 5.48
N GLY A 162 12.15 -0.61 6.03
CA GLY A 162 12.90 0.51 6.60
C GLY A 162 13.26 1.57 5.55
N ALA A 163 13.60 1.15 4.32
CA ALA A 163 13.82 2.07 3.22
C ALA A 163 12.55 2.88 2.87
N VAL A 164 11.38 2.24 2.80
CA VAL A 164 10.09 2.92 2.57
C VAL A 164 9.77 3.90 3.69
N ALA A 165 10.01 3.51 4.96
CA ALA A 165 9.80 4.38 6.12
C ALA A 165 10.69 5.63 6.08
N SER A 166 11.95 5.49 5.67
CA SER A 166 12.88 6.61 5.52
C SER A 166 12.51 7.49 4.31
N PHE A 167 12.16 6.87 3.18
CA PHE A 167 11.73 7.58 1.97
C PHE A 167 10.49 8.45 2.22
N THR A 168 9.52 7.95 2.99
CA THR A 168 8.33 8.70 3.41
C THR A 168 8.69 10.01 4.10
N ARG A 169 9.64 9.99 5.04
CA ARG A 169 10.08 11.20 5.74
C ARG A 169 10.77 12.21 4.82
N GLY A 170 11.60 11.73 3.90
CA GLY A 170 12.24 12.56 2.88
C GLY A 170 11.24 13.23 1.95
N LEU A 171 10.33 12.43 1.37
CA LEU A 171 9.29 12.94 0.46
C LEU A 171 8.36 13.96 1.13
N ALA A 172 8.03 13.78 2.41
CA ALA A 172 7.22 14.76 3.14
C ALA A 172 7.91 16.13 3.21
N ARG A 173 9.24 16.15 3.30
CA ARG A 173 10.03 17.39 3.24
C ARG A 173 10.03 18.00 1.84
N ASP A 174 10.22 17.15 0.81
CA ASP A 174 10.29 17.63 -0.58
C ASP A 174 8.96 18.19 -1.07
N LEU A 175 7.82 17.63 -0.60
CA LEU A 175 6.50 17.92 -1.15
C LEU A 175 5.62 18.78 -0.25
N GLY A 176 6.02 19.03 1.00
CA GLY A 176 5.22 19.78 1.97
C GLY A 176 4.88 21.20 1.52
N ALA A 177 5.82 21.92 0.88
CA ALA A 177 5.57 23.26 0.33
C ALA A 177 4.53 23.28 -0.81
N ARG A 178 4.24 22.10 -1.41
CA ARG A 178 3.20 21.93 -2.43
C ARG A 178 1.83 21.55 -1.84
N GLY A 179 1.70 21.48 -0.50
CA GLY A 179 0.47 21.05 0.16
C GLY A 179 0.19 19.55 0.03
N ILE A 180 1.18 18.72 -0.31
CA ILE A 180 1.06 17.27 -0.48
C ILE A 180 1.51 16.58 0.82
N THR A 181 0.69 15.71 1.38
CA THR A 181 1.09 14.90 2.53
C THR A 181 1.61 13.53 2.07
N VAL A 182 2.61 13.02 2.78
CA VAL A 182 3.21 11.71 2.55
C VAL A 182 3.29 10.95 3.86
N ASN A 183 2.61 9.81 3.97
CA ASN A 183 2.60 8.99 5.17
C ASN A 183 2.84 7.52 4.86
N ASN A 184 3.33 6.78 5.84
CA ASN A 184 3.57 5.35 5.76
C ASN A 184 2.68 4.63 6.78
N VAL A 185 1.78 3.80 6.30
CA VAL A 185 1.00 2.88 7.15
C VAL A 185 1.82 1.61 7.31
N GLN A 186 2.03 1.17 8.54
CA GLN A 186 2.82 -0.01 8.90
C GLN A 186 1.90 -1.08 9.49
N PRO A 187 1.36 -2.00 8.66
CA PRO A 187 0.57 -3.10 9.18
C PRO A 187 1.40 -4.04 10.05
N GLY A 188 0.76 -4.57 11.10
CA GLY A 188 1.18 -5.76 11.80
C GLY A 188 0.78 -7.05 11.07
N PRO A 189 0.63 -8.17 11.77
CA PRO A 189 0.07 -9.39 11.21
C PRO A 189 -1.37 -9.15 10.75
N ILE A 190 -1.61 -9.21 9.44
CA ILE A 190 -2.92 -9.05 8.81
C ILE A 190 -3.28 -10.33 8.08
N ASP A 191 -4.50 -10.81 8.28
CA ASP A 191 -5.03 -12.00 7.62
C ASP A 191 -5.21 -11.74 6.12
N THR A 192 -4.45 -12.47 5.32
CA THR A 192 -4.45 -12.42 3.86
C THR A 192 -3.99 -13.76 3.28
N ASP A 193 -4.22 -14.01 2.00
CA ASP A 193 -3.70 -15.19 1.30
C ASP A 193 -2.17 -15.36 1.43
N ALA A 194 -1.44 -14.25 1.57
CA ALA A 194 0.02 -14.26 1.70
C ALA A 194 0.50 -14.44 3.15
N ASN A 195 -0.36 -14.23 4.12
CA ASN A 195 -0.09 -14.36 5.56
C ASN A 195 -1.38 -14.78 6.28
N PRO A 196 -1.81 -16.05 6.11
CA PRO A 196 -3.07 -16.52 6.69
C PRO A 196 -3.01 -16.57 8.21
N ASP A 197 -4.16 -16.32 8.86
CA ASP A 197 -4.36 -16.43 10.31
C ASP A 197 -4.52 -17.88 10.74
N GLU A 198 -3.60 -18.76 10.30
CA GLU A 198 -3.63 -20.18 10.54
C GLU A 198 -2.22 -20.76 10.78
N GLY A 199 -2.14 -21.80 11.61
CA GLY A 199 -0.93 -22.56 11.89
C GLY A 199 -0.04 -21.95 12.98
N ASP A 200 1.03 -22.67 13.33
CA ASP A 200 1.90 -22.36 14.47
C ASP A 200 2.58 -20.98 14.37
N PHE A 201 2.89 -20.56 13.15
CA PHE A 201 3.50 -19.24 12.93
C PHE A 201 2.51 -18.12 13.27
N ALA A 202 1.26 -18.24 12.82
CA ALA A 202 0.22 -17.27 13.14
C ALA A 202 -0.04 -17.22 14.66
N GLU A 203 -0.13 -18.37 15.31
CA GLU A 203 -0.30 -18.44 16.77
C GLU A 203 0.87 -17.77 17.51
N SER A 204 2.11 -17.95 17.05
CA SER A 204 3.27 -17.27 17.63
C SER A 204 3.19 -15.75 17.53
N LEU A 205 2.66 -15.22 16.42
CA LEU A 205 2.49 -13.77 16.24
C LEU A 205 1.33 -13.22 17.08
N LYS A 206 0.25 -13.99 17.26
CA LYS A 206 -0.86 -13.61 18.15
C LYS A 206 -0.40 -13.46 19.60
N GLN A 207 0.50 -14.33 20.07
CA GLN A 207 1.03 -14.27 21.44
C GLN A 207 1.80 -12.98 21.75
N VAL A 208 2.44 -12.36 20.74
CA VAL A 208 3.18 -11.11 20.89
C VAL A 208 2.36 -9.88 20.52
N THR A 209 1.16 -10.05 19.98
CA THR A 209 0.23 -8.97 19.69
C THR A 209 -0.60 -8.66 20.93
N THR A 210 -0.65 -7.41 21.38
CA THR A 210 -1.40 -7.01 22.59
C THR A 210 -2.89 -7.39 22.50
N GLN A 211 -3.49 -7.30 21.31
CA GLN A 211 -4.88 -7.70 21.10
C GLN A 211 -5.07 -9.22 20.95
N GLY A 212 -4.02 -10.02 20.91
CA GLY A 212 -4.08 -11.48 20.82
C GLY A 212 -4.70 -12.03 19.53
N ARG A 213 -4.72 -11.23 18.47
CA ARG A 213 -5.34 -11.61 17.18
C ARG A 213 -4.59 -10.99 16.00
N TYR A 214 -4.77 -11.58 14.83
CA TYR A 214 -4.48 -10.91 13.57
C TYR A 214 -5.43 -9.73 13.34
N GLY A 215 -4.94 -8.72 12.64
CA GLY A 215 -5.78 -7.66 12.07
C GLY A 215 -6.48 -8.16 10.79
N HIS A 216 -7.54 -7.46 10.41
CA HIS A 216 -8.21 -7.65 9.13
C HIS A 216 -7.73 -6.62 8.12
N THR A 217 -7.85 -6.93 6.83
CA THR A 217 -7.54 -5.98 5.75
C THR A 217 -8.33 -4.68 5.88
N THR A 218 -9.53 -4.75 6.45
CA THR A 218 -10.38 -3.58 6.75
C THR A 218 -9.79 -2.64 7.79
N ASP A 219 -9.00 -3.15 8.74
CA ASP A 219 -8.33 -2.30 9.75
C ASP A 219 -7.34 -1.35 9.04
N VAL A 220 -6.57 -1.88 8.09
CA VAL A 220 -5.61 -1.10 7.29
C VAL A 220 -6.34 -0.17 6.32
N ALA A 221 -7.32 -0.68 5.57
CA ALA A 221 -8.04 0.09 4.55
C ALA A 221 -8.80 1.27 5.15
N SER A 222 -9.37 1.11 6.34
CA SER A 222 -10.06 2.20 7.07
C SER A 222 -9.10 3.34 7.41
N PHE A 223 -7.90 3.01 7.84
CA PHE A 223 -6.89 4.01 8.17
C PHE A 223 -6.31 4.68 6.92
N VAL A 224 -6.11 3.93 5.83
CA VAL A 224 -5.72 4.49 4.53
C VAL A 224 -6.78 5.47 4.03
N SER A 225 -8.07 5.14 4.15
CA SER A 225 -9.17 6.05 3.77
C SER A 225 -9.16 7.34 4.60
N PHE A 226 -8.93 7.26 5.90
CA PHE A 226 -8.78 8.45 6.75
C PHE A 226 -7.60 9.32 6.26
N LEU A 227 -6.43 8.73 5.99
CA LEU A 227 -5.27 9.46 5.50
C LEU A 227 -5.48 10.05 4.09
N ALA A 228 -6.31 9.43 3.27
CA ALA A 228 -6.71 9.94 1.95
C ALA A 228 -7.67 11.13 2.03
N GLY A 229 -8.35 11.29 3.16
CA GLY A 229 -9.39 12.29 3.39
C GLY A 229 -8.87 13.69 3.73
N PRO A 230 -9.80 14.65 3.86
CA PRO A 230 -9.47 16.03 4.16
C PRO A 230 -9.01 16.25 5.62
N GLU A 231 -9.47 15.40 6.55
CA GLU A 231 -9.20 15.57 7.99
C GLU A 231 -7.76 15.27 8.39
N SER A 232 -7.01 14.55 7.54
CA SER A 232 -5.60 14.18 7.76
C SER A 232 -4.58 15.21 7.25
N GLY A 233 -5.03 16.39 6.85
CA GLY A 233 -4.19 17.39 6.15
C GLY A 233 -2.96 17.88 6.93
N TYR A 234 -2.90 17.66 8.25
CA TYR A 234 -1.74 18.02 9.10
C TYR A 234 -0.89 16.82 9.51
N ILE A 235 -1.18 15.63 8.96
CA ILE A 235 -0.40 14.42 9.18
C ILE A 235 0.49 14.20 7.95
N THR A 236 1.81 14.35 8.12
CA THR A 236 2.79 14.12 7.05
C THR A 236 4.14 13.68 7.62
N GLY A 237 4.87 12.85 6.89
CA GLY A 237 6.16 12.29 7.28
C GLY A 237 6.09 11.24 8.38
N ALA A 238 4.89 10.76 8.71
CA ALA A 238 4.67 9.82 9.80
C ALA A 238 4.77 8.37 9.33
N ASN A 239 5.35 7.52 10.22
CA ASN A 239 5.21 6.07 10.16
C ASN A 239 4.18 5.67 11.21
N LEU A 240 3.07 5.06 10.78
CA LEU A 240 1.86 4.90 11.56
C LEU A 240 1.49 3.41 11.63
N ASN A 241 1.59 2.83 12.82
CA ASN A 241 1.34 1.41 13.02
C ASN A 241 -0.17 1.10 13.07
N VAL A 242 -0.56 0.03 12.38
CA VAL A 242 -1.88 -0.62 12.47
C VAL A 242 -1.61 -2.09 12.76
N ASP A 243 -1.30 -2.41 14.03
CA ASP A 243 -0.62 -3.64 14.39
C ASP A 243 -1.19 -4.36 15.64
N GLY A 244 -2.30 -3.88 16.18
CA GLY A 244 -2.90 -4.47 17.38
C GLY A 244 -2.00 -4.40 18.62
N GLY A 245 -1.00 -3.48 18.64
CA GLY A 245 -0.04 -3.34 19.72
C GLY A 245 1.12 -4.35 19.64
N PHE A 246 1.46 -4.83 18.46
CA PHE A 246 2.60 -5.74 18.27
C PHE A 246 3.94 -5.07 18.59
N THR A 247 4.06 -3.77 18.36
CA THR A 247 5.33 -3.03 18.50
C THR A 247 5.55 -2.38 19.88
N VAL A 248 4.61 -2.50 20.80
CA VAL A 248 4.72 -1.96 22.16
C VAL A 248 5.28 -2.95 23.15
#